data_4c966ecda22931e08e6c329f4f72f058
#
_entry.id   4c966ecda22931e08e6c329f4f72f058
#
_cell.length_a   1.000
_cell.length_b   1.000
_cell.length_c   1.000
_cell.angle_alpha   90.00
_cell.angle_beta   90.00
_cell.angle_gamma   90.00
#
_symmetry.space_group_name_H-M   'P 1'
#
loop_
_entity.id
_entity.type
_entity.pdbx_description
1 polymer ?
#
loop_
_entity_poly.entity_id
_entity_poly.type
_entity_poly.pdbx_seq_one_letter_code
_entity_poly.pdbx_strand_id
1 'polypeptide(L)'
;MALFVPPRVLKQLAAMPKADARRLLDRLEKIAAAPYKPRQNVVALVGEPGAFRVRQGDWRAVFSIEEGDVIVDRVAHRREVYR
;
A
#
# COMPACT_ATOMS: atom_id res chain seq x y z
N MET A 1 -11.56 8.28 -7.79
CA MET A 1 -10.44 7.48 -7.40
C MET A 1 -10.56 7.12 -5.95
N ALA A 2 -10.85 5.87 -5.73
CA ALA A 2 -11.11 5.36 -4.41
C ALA A 2 -9.94 4.53 -3.89
N LEU A 3 -9.85 4.46 -2.56
CA LEU A 3 -8.94 3.58 -1.87
C LEU A 3 -9.77 2.46 -1.24
N PHE A 4 -9.48 1.22 -1.62
CA PHE A 4 -10.16 0.05 -1.07
C PHE A 4 -9.19 -0.71 -0.16
N VAL A 5 -9.60 -0.87 1.10
CA VAL A 5 -8.81 -1.58 2.11
C VAL A 5 -9.64 -2.77 2.58
N PRO A 6 -9.36 -3.99 2.07
CA PRO A 6 -10.13 -5.16 2.45
C PRO A 6 -10.05 -5.48 3.95
N PRO A 7 -11.02 -6.25 4.49
CA PRO A 7 -11.00 -6.59 5.93
C PRO A 7 -9.71 -7.23 6.42
N ARG A 8 -9.10 -8.12 5.63
CA ARG A 8 -7.82 -8.74 6.02
C ARG A 8 -6.70 -7.71 6.18
N VAL A 9 -6.73 -6.66 5.34
CA VAL A 9 -5.73 -5.58 5.42
C VAL A 9 -6.01 -4.68 6.62
N LEU A 10 -7.28 -4.43 6.92
CA LEU A 10 -7.66 -3.69 8.12
C LEU A 10 -7.13 -4.38 9.38
N LYS A 11 -7.18 -5.71 9.43
CA LYS A 11 -6.60 -6.47 10.54
C LYS A 11 -5.09 -6.32 10.60
N GLN A 12 -4.41 -6.32 9.46
CA GLN A 12 -2.97 -6.11 9.40
C GLN A 12 -2.60 -4.72 9.93
N LEU A 13 -3.34 -3.70 9.52
CA LEU A 13 -3.15 -2.33 9.99
C LEU A 13 -3.40 -2.21 11.49
N ALA A 14 -4.43 -2.89 12.00
CA ALA A 14 -4.75 -2.87 13.42
C ALA A 14 -3.66 -3.54 14.28
N ALA A 15 -2.89 -4.45 13.71
CA ALA A 15 -1.78 -5.10 14.40
C ALA A 15 -0.49 -4.28 14.40
N MET A 16 -0.45 -3.18 13.65
CA MET A 16 0.69 -2.27 13.58
C MET A 16 0.65 -1.24 14.71
N PRO A 17 1.80 -0.64 15.06
CA PRO A 17 1.78 0.57 15.89
C PRO A 17 0.88 1.63 15.25
N LYS A 18 0.06 2.30 16.04
CA LYS A 18 -0.94 3.24 15.52
C LYS A 18 -0.36 4.34 14.65
N ALA A 19 0.78 4.89 15.06
CA ALA A 19 1.43 5.97 14.30
C ALA A 19 1.89 5.47 12.92
N ASP A 20 2.42 4.25 12.85
CA ASP A 20 2.87 3.67 11.59
C ASP A 20 1.68 3.38 10.67
N ALA A 21 0.61 2.82 11.22
CA ALA A 21 -0.61 2.55 10.45
C ALA A 21 -1.19 3.83 9.87
N ARG A 22 -1.23 4.90 10.67
CA ARG A 22 -1.73 6.20 10.22
C ARG A 22 -0.90 6.77 9.08
N ARG A 23 0.43 6.73 9.22
CA ARG A 23 1.32 7.24 8.17
C ARG A 23 1.18 6.46 6.88
N LEU A 24 1.05 5.15 6.99
CA LEU A 24 0.88 4.29 5.82
C LEU A 24 -0.46 4.56 5.14
N LEU A 25 -1.54 4.68 5.90
CA LEU A 25 -2.85 5.03 5.36
C LEU A 25 -2.86 6.40 4.69
N ASP A 26 -2.24 7.40 5.32
CA ASP A 26 -2.15 8.74 4.74
C ASP A 26 -1.43 8.70 3.40
N ARG A 27 -0.37 7.91 3.31
CA ARG A 27 0.37 7.76 2.05
C ARG A 27 -0.47 7.07 0.99
N LEU A 28 -1.19 6.01 1.36
CA LEU A 28 -2.09 5.32 0.44
C LEU A 28 -3.20 6.23 -0.06
N GLU A 29 -3.76 7.07 0.80
CA GLU A 29 -4.77 8.06 0.41
C GLU A 29 -4.23 9.07 -0.59
N LYS A 30 -3.01 9.55 -0.39
CA LYS A 30 -2.34 10.44 -1.34
C LYS A 30 -2.11 9.76 -2.70
N ILE A 31 -1.74 8.48 -2.67
CA ILE A 31 -1.58 7.70 -3.89
C ILE A 31 -2.93 7.56 -4.59
N ALA A 32 -4.00 7.26 -3.85
CA ALA A 32 -5.33 7.12 -4.43
C ALA A 32 -5.84 8.42 -5.05
N ALA A 33 -5.45 9.56 -4.50
CA ALA A 33 -5.83 10.86 -5.05
C ALA A 33 -5.19 11.14 -6.42
N ALA A 34 -4.00 10.57 -6.68
CA ALA A 34 -3.29 10.72 -7.96
C ALA A 34 -2.51 9.44 -8.27
N PRO A 35 -3.19 8.33 -8.61
CA PRO A 35 -2.57 7.00 -8.63
C PRO A 35 -1.47 6.83 -9.68
N TYR A 36 -1.53 7.59 -10.76
CA TYR A 36 -0.53 7.47 -11.83
C TYR A 36 0.64 8.45 -11.70
N LYS A 37 0.67 9.25 -10.64
CA LYS A 37 1.76 10.18 -10.41
C LYS A 37 3.00 9.42 -9.92
N PRO A 38 4.18 9.57 -10.56
CA PRO A 38 5.40 8.92 -10.10
C PRO A 38 5.81 9.37 -8.68
N ARG A 39 6.30 8.42 -7.88
CA ARG A 39 6.76 8.68 -6.51
C ARG A 39 8.00 7.84 -6.22
N GLN A 40 8.93 8.40 -5.47
CA GLN A 40 10.18 7.73 -5.12
C GLN A 40 9.99 6.44 -4.33
N ASN A 41 8.99 6.42 -3.45
CA ASN A 41 8.76 5.29 -2.56
C ASN A 41 7.79 4.24 -3.12
N VAL A 42 7.37 4.40 -4.36
CA VAL A 42 6.46 3.47 -5.03
C VAL A 42 7.19 2.84 -6.20
N VAL A 43 7.22 1.51 -6.21
CA VAL A 43 7.86 0.75 -7.30
C VAL A 43 6.92 -0.34 -7.80
N ALA A 44 7.01 -0.63 -9.09
CA ALA A 44 6.26 -1.72 -9.69
C ALA A 44 6.85 -3.06 -9.23
N LEU A 45 5.97 -4.04 -8.98
CA LEU A 45 6.41 -5.38 -8.62
C LEU A 45 6.77 -6.17 -9.88
N VAL A 46 7.92 -6.83 -9.83
CA VAL A 46 8.38 -7.69 -10.91
C VAL A 46 7.51 -8.95 -10.94
N GLY A 47 6.99 -9.30 -12.12
CA GLY A 47 6.18 -10.51 -12.29
C GLY A 47 4.72 -10.37 -11.89
N GLU A 48 4.30 -9.20 -11.41
CA GLU A 48 2.91 -8.94 -11.04
C GLU A 48 2.44 -7.64 -11.74
N PRO A 49 2.02 -7.71 -13.00
CA PRO A 49 1.58 -6.53 -13.74
C PRO A 49 0.44 -5.81 -13.03
N GLY A 50 0.54 -4.49 -12.95
CA GLY A 50 -0.48 -3.67 -12.28
C GLY A 50 -0.35 -3.63 -10.77
N ALA A 51 0.63 -4.33 -10.19
CA ALA A 51 0.88 -4.30 -8.76
C ALA A 51 2.09 -3.44 -8.43
N PHE A 52 2.00 -2.76 -7.29
CA PHE A 52 3.01 -1.81 -6.83
C PHE A 52 3.27 -2.02 -5.35
N ARG A 53 4.42 -1.57 -4.90
CA ARG A 53 4.78 -1.57 -3.49
C ARG A 53 5.11 -0.15 -3.07
N VAL A 54 4.55 0.29 -1.94
CA VAL A 54 4.92 1.55 -1.31
C VAL A 54 5.63 1.28 0.01
N ARG A 55 6.68 2.05 0.25
CA ARG A 55 7.45 2.00 1.50
C ARG A 55 7.08 3.17 2.39
N GLN A 56 6.86 2.89 3.67
CA GLN A 56 6.68 3.90 4.71
C GLN A 56 7.42 3.42 5.96
N GLY A 57 8.62 3.95 6.19
CA GLY A 57 9.48 3.48 7.29
C GLY A 57 9.84 2.00 7.10
N ASP A 58 9.60 1.19 8.13
CA ASP A 58 9.85 -0.25 8.09
C ASP A 58 8.68 -1.05 7.54
N TRP A 59 7.63 -0.37 7.08
CA TRP A 59 6.41 -1.01 6.61
C TRP A 59 6.27 -0.89 5.11
N ARG A 60 5.59 -1.86 4.53
CA ARG A 60 5.34 -1.96 3.10
C ARG A 60 3.87 -2.25 2.87
N ALA A 61 3.30 -1.63 1.84
CA ALA A 61 1.98 -2.00 1.36
C ALA A 61 2.09 -2.39 -0.10
N VAL A 62 1.43 -3.48 -0.47
CA VAL A 62 1.29 -3.90 -1.86
C VAL A 62 -0.13 -3.56 -2.29
N PHE A 63 -0.24 -2.91 -3.43
CA PHE A 63 -1.53 -2.48 -3.96
C PHE A 63 -1.55 -2.63 -5.48
N SER A 64 -2.75 -2.66 -6.03
CA SER A 64 -2.96 -2.59 -7.47
C SER A 64 -3.75 -1.34 -7.81
N ILE A 65 -3.65 -0.93 -9.08
CA ILE A 65 -4.45 0.19 -9.60
C ILE A 65 -5.37 -0.39 -10.67
N GLU A 66 -6.68 -0.26 -10.45
CA GLU A 66 -7.70 -0.73 -11.38
C GLU A 66 -8.64 0.43 -11.71
N GLU A 67 -8.59 0.89 -12.96
CA GLU A 67 -9.43 2.00 -13.44
C GLU A 67 -9.32 3.24 -12.56
N GLY A 68 -8.09 3.55 -12.09
CA GLY A 68 -7.85 4.71 -11.24
C GLY A 68 -8.08 4.48 -9.75
N ASP A 69 -8.61 3.31 -9.36
CA ASP A 69 -8.81 2.97 -7.97
C ASP A 69 -7.60 2.20 -7.43
N VAL A 70 -7.26 2.49 -6.18
CA VAL A 70 -6.16 1.79 -5.48
C VAL A 70 -6.77 0.73 -4.58
N ILE A 71 -6.33 -0.51 -4.77
CA ILE A 71 -6.81 -1.66 -4.00
C ILE A 71 -5.63 -2.24 -3.27
N VAL A 72 -5.68 -2.21 -1.93
CA VAL A 72 -4.59 -2.70 -1.11
C VAL A 72 -4.69 -4.21 -0.99
N ASP A 73 -3.60 -4.91 -1.33
CA ASP A 73 -3.54 -6.37 -1.24
C ASP A 73 -3.05 -6.84 0.13
N ARG A 74 -1.95 -6.26 0.61
CA ARG A 74 -1.38 -6.63 1.90
C ARG A 74 -0.50 -5.51 2.45
N VAL A 75 -0.34 -5.54 3.77
CA VAL A 75 0.57 -4.66 4.51
C VAL A 75 1.43 -5.56 5.38
N ALA A 76 2.72 -5.32 5.43
CA ALA A 76 3.64 -6.13 6.22
C ALA A 76 4.88 -5.34 6.60
N HIS A 77 5.57 -5.82 7.64
CA HIS A 77 6.88 -5.33 7.98
C HIS A 77 7.86 -5.67 6.85
N ARG A 78 8.89 -4.85 6.67
CA ARG A 78 9.88 -5.01 5.59
C ARG A 78 10.47 -6.42 5.50
N ARG A 79 10.54 -7.14 6.63
CA ARG A 79 11.08 -8.49 6.70
C ARG A 79 10.11 -9.56 6.21
N GLU A 80 8.83 -9.22 6.10
CA GLU A 80 7.76 -10.19 5.81
C GLU A 80 7.18 -10.03 4.41
N VAL A 81 7.29 -8.85 3.83
CA VAL A 81 6.61 -8.52 2.57
C VAL A 81 7.08 -9.35 1.39
N TYR A 82 8.27 -9.91 1.47
CA TYR A 82 8.87 -10.72 0.41
C TYR A 82 8.72 -12.23 0.63
N ARG A 83 8.01 -12.64 1.64
CA ARG A 83 7.76 -14.06 1.92
C ARG A 83 6.58 -14.59 1.15
#